data_f1e18acf73c20a2bbdab925b6f36f597
#
_entry.id   f1e18acf73c20a2bbdab925b6f36f597
#
_cell.length_a   1.000
_cell.length_b   1.000
_cell.length_c   1.000
_cell.angle_alpha   90.00
_cell.angle_beta   90.00
_cell.angle_gamma   90.00
#
_symmetry.space_group_name_H-M   'P 1'
#
loop_
_entity.id
_entity.type
_entity.pdbx_description
1 polymer ?
#
loop_
_entity_poly.entity_id
_entity_poly.type
_entity_poly.pdbx_seq_one_letter_code
_entity_poly.pdbx_strand_id
1 'polypeptide(L)'
;MLHYCRSRAFGYIRILELEGVKKGSLTAALDRIVGDIKDSDGVVIDIRNNPGGDDSTAITIINRFCDRKRVAFHRKTKIGPGEDAFTKRKTWHIEPQGDAQFTGPIVLLTCDSVFSGGEAFALAIKQLPHAFGLTLRRR
;
A
#
# COMPACT_ATOMS: atom_id res chain seq x y z
N MET A 1 -7.36 -9.60 -0.53
CA MET A 1 -8.63 -9.25 0.17
C MET A 1 -8.36 -8.22 1.26
N LEU A 2 -9.26 -7.25 1.41
CA LEU A 2 -9.18 -6.20 2.43
C LEU A 2 -10.15 -6.49 3.57
N HIS A 3 -9.68 -6.39 4.80
CA HIS A 3 -10.51 -6.38 6.01
C HIS A 3 -10.27 -5.06 6.73
N TYR A 4 -11.32 -4.43 7.23
CA TYR A 4 -11.16 -3.22 8.03
C TYR A 4 -12.10 -3.22 9.23
N CYS A 5 -11.69 -2.52 10.26
CA CYS A 5 -12.54 -2.14 11.38
C CYS A 5 -12.18 -0.74 11.86
N ARG A 6 -13.10 -0.11 12.58
CA ARG A 6 -12.92 1.22 13.16
C ARG A 6 -13.27 1.16 14.65
N SER A 7 -12.40 1.73 15.48
CA SER A 7 -12.73 2.17 16.83
C SER A 7 -13.08 3.66 16.81
N ARG A 8 -13.41 4.26 17.97
CA ARG A 8 -13.65 5.72 18.07
C ARG A 8 -12.42 6.54 17.66
N ALA A 9 -11.20 6.04 17.93
CA ALA A 9 -9.96 6.77 17.74
C ALA A 9 -9.16 6.29 16.51
N PHE A 10 -9.21 5.00 16.15
CA PHE A 10 -8.31 4.43 15.15
C PHE A 10 -9.03 3.59 14.10
N GLY A 11 -8.56 3.72 12.84
CA GLY A 11 -8.86 2.78 11.78
C GLY A 11 -7.83 1.63 11.75
N TYR A 12 -8.28 0.43 11.40
CA TYR A 12 -7.42 -0.72 11.13
C TYR A 12 -7.80 -1.36 9.81
N ILE A 13 -6.81 -1.49 8.92
CA ILE A 13 -6.97 -2.07 7.59
C ILE A 13 -5.98 -3.21 7.45
N ARG A 14 -6.47 -4.42 7.21
CA ARG A 14 -5.63 -5.57 6.90
C ARG A 14 -5.71 -5.92 5.42
N ILE A 15 -4.54 -6.01 4.78
CA ILE A 15 -4.40 -6.35 3.37
C ILE A 15 -3.75 -7.72 3.28
N LEU A 16 -4.56 -8.75 3.04
CA LEU A 16 -4.10 -10.14 3.01
C LEU A 16 -3.33 -10.48 1.72
N GLU A 17 -3.76 -9.91 0.60
CA GLU A 17 -3.19 -10.14 -0.73
C GLU A 17 -3.54 -8.99 -1.66
N LEU A 18 -2.79 -8.85 -2.75
CA LEU A 18 -2.95 -7.80 -3.75
C LEU A 18 -3.43 -8.35 -5.11
N GLU A 19 -3.92 -9.59 -5.15
CA GLU A 19 -4.44 -10.24 -6.36
C GLU A 19 -5.96 -10.40 -6.37
N GLY A 20 -6.50 -10.71 -7.54
CA GLY A 20 -7.88 -11.17 -7.71
C GLY A 20 -8.97 -10.13 -7.53
N VAL A 21 -8.63 -8.86 -7.35
CA VAL A 21 -9.62 -7.80 -7.13
C VAL A 21 -9.88 -7.01 -8.40
N LYS A 22 -11.14 -7.00 -8.86
CA LYS A 22 -11.54 -6.14 -9.98
C LYS A 22 -11.41 -4.67 -9.58
N LYS A 23 -10.77 -3.86 -10.41
CA LYS A 23 -10.45 -2.45 -10.14
C LYS A 23 -11.66 -1.63 -9.65
N GLY A 24 -12.81 -1.77 -10.28
CA GLY A 24 -14.02 -1.04 -9.88
C GLY A 24 -14.52 -1.42 -8.48
N SER A 25 -14.49 -2.71 -8.15
CA SER A 25 -14.88 -3.19 -6.81
C SER A 25 -13.90 -2.72 -5.73
N LEU A 26 -12.60 -2.70 -6.06
CA LEU A 26 -11.57 -2.18 -5.15
C LEU A 26 -11.80 -0.69 -4.87
N THR A 27 -12.01 0.12 -5.90
CA THR A 27 -12.22 1.56 -5.78
C THR A 27 -13.42 1.87 -4.88
N ALA A 28 -14.58 1.24 -5.14
CA ALA A 28 -15.78 1.40 -4.33
C ALA A 28 -15.58 0.98 -2.86
N ALA A 29 -14.85 -0.13 -2.64
CA ALA A 29 -14.52 -0.57 -1.27
C ALA A 29 -13.63 0.44 -0.56
N LEU A 30 -12.62 0.98 -1.26
CA LEU A 30 -11.71 1.98 -0.71
C LEU A 30 -12.42 3.30 -0.39
N ASP A 31 -13.33 3.76 -1.25
CA ASP A 31 -14.12 4.97 -0.99
C ASP A 31 -14.93 4.84 0.31
N ARG A 32 -15.56 3.68 0.51
CA ARG A 32 -16.28 3.39 1.76
C ARG A 32 -15.34 3.34 2.97
N ILE A 33 -14.23 2.57 2.87
CA ILE A 33 -13.27 2.43 3.98
C ILE A 33 -12.72 3.79 4.38
N VAL A 34 -12.27 4.60 3.41
CA VAL A 34 -11.69 5.92 3.69
C VAL A 34 -12.77 6.87 4.24
N GLY A 35 -13.99 6.81 3.71
CA GLY A 35 -15.13 7.57 4.26
C GLY A 35 -15.39 7.26 5.73
N ASP A 36 -15.28 5.97 6.11
CA ASP A 36 -15.49 5.53 7.49
C ASP A 36 -14.34 5.93 8.45
N ILE A 37 -13.10 5.97 7.97
CA ILE A 37 -11.92 6.24 8.81
C ILE A 37 -11.41 7.68 8.74
N LYS A 38 -11.95 8.52 7.87
CA LYS A 38 -11.43 9.88 7.59
C LYS A 38 -11.27 10.77 8.83
N ASP A 39 -12.13 10.57 9.83
CA ASP A 39 -12.15 11.34 11.08
C ASP A 39 -11.43 10.61 12.23
N SER A 40 -10.67 9.55 11.94
CA SER A 40 -9.88 8.83 12.94
C SER A 40 -8.59 9.59 13.28
N ASP A 41 -8.10 9.46 14.51
CA ASP A 41 -6.83 10.05 14.97
C ASP A 41 -5.62 9.41 14.29
N GLY A 42 -5.78 8.19 13.77
CA GLY A 42 -4.74 7.47 13.04
C GLY A 42 -5.25 6.16 12.43
N VAL A 43 -4.46 5.59 11.55
CA VAL A 43 -4.77 4.35 10.85
C VAL A 43 -3.61 3.36 10.97
N VAL A 44 -3.93 2.11 11.30
CA VAL A 44 -2.99 0.98 11.21
C VAL A 44 -3.27 0.22 9.93
N ILE A 45 -2.27 0.11 9.07
CA ILE A 45 -2.30 -0.73 7.86
C ILE A 45 -1.45 -1.97 8.12
N ASP A 46 -2.05 -3.14 8.06
CA ASP A 46 -1.39 -4.41 8.35
C ASP A 46 -1.25 -5.25 7.08
N ILE A 47 0.00 -5.42 6.63
CA ILE A 47 0.37 -6.26 5.49
C ILE A 47 1.16 -7.49 5.92
N ARG A 48 1.16 -7.84 7.20
CA ARG A 48 1.89 -9.03 7.68
C ARG A 48 1.40 -10.30 6.99
N ASN A 49 2.35 -11.11 6.53
CA ASN A 49 2.13 -12.33 5.75
C ASN A 49 1.46 -12.09 4.38
N ASN A 50 1.51 -10.87 3.84
CA ASN A 50 1.03 -10.60 2.49
C ASN A 50 1.99 -11.19 1.45
N PRO A 51 1.57 -12.14 0.60
CA PRO A 51 2.43 -12.76 -0.39
C PRO A 51 2.69 -11.87 -1.61
N GLY A 52 2.02 -10.73 -1.69
CA GLY A 52 2.10 -9.82 -2.82
C GLY A 52 0.89 -9.87 -3.74
N GLY A 53 1.14 -9.74 -5.01
CA GLY A 53 0.17 -9.62 -6.10
C GLY A 53 0.48 -8.42 -6.98
N ASP A 54 -0.54 -7.81 -7.56
CA ASP A 54 -0.39 -6.75 -8.54
C ASP A 54 0.05 -5.42 -7.90
N ASP A 55 1.16 -4.86 -8.39
CA ASP A 55 1.66 -3.54 -7.99
C ASP A 55 0.63 -2.43 -8.23
N SER A 56 -0.19 -2.53 -9.27
CA SER A 56 -1.23 -1.53 -9.55
C SER A 56 -2.33 -1.52 -8.48
N THR A 57 -2.63 -2.68 -7.90
CA THR A 57 -3.51 -2.81 -6.74
C THR A 57 -2.90 -2.11 -5.53
N ALA A 58 -1.61 -2.36 -5.25
CA ALA A 58 -0.88 -1.68 -4.18
C ALA A 58 -0.95 -0.14 -4.32
N ILE A 59 -0.63 0.37 -5.50
CA ILE A 59 -0.67 1.81 -5.82
C ILE A 59 -2.08 2.37 -5.66
N THR A 60 -3.10 1.66 -6.14
CA THR A 60 -4.52 2.10 -6.03
C THR A 60 -4.94 2.27 -4.57
N ILE A 61 -4.51 1.37 -3.69
CA ILE A 61 -4.79 1.46 -2.26
C ILE A 61 -4.05 2.67 -1.65
N ILE A 62 -2.74 2.80 -1.93
CA ILE A 62 -1.92 3.86 -1.34
C ILE A 62 -2.35 5.25 -1.81
N ASN A 63 -2.88 5.38 -3.01
CA ASN A 63 -3.41 6.64 -3.53
C ASN A 63 -4.52 7.25 -2.67
N ARG A 64 -5.18 6.44 -1.82
CA ARG A 64 -6.18 6.91 -0.84
C ARG A 64 -5.57 7.59 0.39
N PHE A 65 -4.26 7.48 0.54
CA PHE A 65 -3.50 8.02 1.67
C PHE A 65 -2.53 9.12 1.25
N CYS A 66 -2.53 9.49 -0.04
CA CYS A 66 -1.65 10.53 -0.58
C CYS A 66 -2.25 11.92 -0.41
N ASP A 67 -1.40 12.89 -0.08
CA ASP A 67 -1.70 14.32 -0.08
C ASP A 67 -1.32 14.98 -1.43
N ARG A 68 -0.32 14.43 -2.13
CA ARG A 68 0.18 14.91 -3.43
C ARG A 68 0.93 13.81 -4.18
N LYS A 69 1.19 14.05 -5.46
CA LYS A 69 1.99 13.15 -6.30
C LYS A 69 3.43 13.01 -5.80
N ARG A 70 3.91 11.76 -5.73
CA ARG A 70 5.28 11.39 -5.37
C ARG A 70 5.77 10.21 -6.21
N VAL A 71 7.09 10.08 -6.35
CA VAL A 71 7.70 8.84 -6.82
C VAL A 71 7.54 7.78 -5.73
N ALA A 72 6.92 6.66 -6.05
CA ALA A 72 6.79 5.52 -5.15
C ALA A 72 8.09 4.70 -5.10
N PHE A 73 8.51 4.20 -6.25
CA PHE A 73 9.74 3.42 -6.43
C PHE A 73 10.11 3.32 -7.90
N HIS A 74 11.31 2.78 -8.13
CA HIS A 74 11.79 2.43 -9.46
C HIS A 74 11.94 0.91 -9.57
N ARG A 75 11.61 0.36 -10.73
CA ARG A 75 11.76 -1.06 -11.02
C ARG A 75 12.52 -1.29 -12.32
N LYS A 76 13.40 -2.27 -12.29
CA LYS A 76 13.99 -2.91 -13.48
C LYS A 76 13.73 -4.41 -13.35
N THR A 77 13.45 -5.07 -14.46
CA THR A 77 13.26 -6.52 -14.51
C THR A 77 14.43 -7.14 -15.24
N LYS A 78 15.02 -8.18 -14.67
CA LYS A 78 16.09 -8.94 -15.32
C LYS A 78 15.52 -9.73 -16.51
N ILE A 79 16.14 -9.60 -17.67
CA ILE A 79 15.65 -10.17 -18.94
C ILE A 79 16.65 -11.15 -19.58
N GLY A 80 17.77 -11.45 -18.90
CA GLY A 80 18.77 -12.37 -19.38
C GLY A 80 19.86 -12.66 -18.35
N PRO A 81 20.83 -13.55 -18.65
CA PRO A 81 21.89 -13.98 -17.72
C PRO A 81 22.98 -12.95 -17.51
N GLY A 82 23.14 -11.97 -18.41
CA GLY A 82 24.15 -10.91 -18.29
C GLY A 82 23.93 -10.01 -17.08
N GLU A 83 24.99 -9.44 -16.50
CA GLU A 83 24.90 -8.56 -15.34
C GLU A 83 24.05 -7.34 -15.60
N ASP A 84 24.13 -6.75 -16.83
CA ASP A 84 23.38 -5.57 -17.26
C ASP A 84 22.08 -5.88 -18.02
N ALA A 85 21.68 -7.17 -18.08
CA ALA A 85 20.50 -7.61 -18.82
C ALA A 85 19.20 -7.25 -18.08
N PHE A 86 18.87 -5.96 -18.01
CA PHE A 86 17.67 -5.45 -17.40
C PHE A 86 16.83 -4.64 -18.36
N THR A 87 15.51 -4.58 -18.11
CA THR A 87 14.62 -3.64 -18.79
C THR A 87 15.03 -2.20 -18.50
N LYS A 88 14.53 -1.27 -19.32
CA LYS A 88 14.57 0.15 -18.97
C LYS A 88 13.91 0.36 -17.58
N ARG A 89 14.44 1.30 -16.80
CA ARG A 89 13.89 1.69 -15.51
C ARG A 89 12.47 2.21 -15.66
N LYS A 90 11.50 1.56 -15.03
CA LYS A 90 10.12 2.03 -14.89
C LYS A 90 9.99 2.76 -13.56
N THR A 91 9.41 3.95 -13.57
CA THR A 91 9.11 4.73 -12.37
C THR A 91 7.63 4.60 -12.05
N TRP A 92 7.34 4.23 -10.82
CA TRP A 92 5.99 4.18 -10.28
C TRP A 92 5.72 5.42 -9.44
N HIS A 93 4.50 5.93 -9.52
CA HIS A 93 4.06 7.11 -8.78
C HIS A 93 2.84 6.77 -7.92
N ILE A 94 2.73 7.48 -6.83
CA ILE A 94 1.52 7.58 -6.01
C ILE A 94 0.99 9.00 -6.11
N GLU A 95 -0.34 9.15 -6.11
CA GLU A 95 -1.01 10.45 -6.21
C GLU A 95 -2.43 10.33 -5.62
N PRO A 96 -3.02 11.43 -5.10
CA PRO A 96 -4.37 11.38 -4.57
C PRO A 96 -5.36 10.88 -5.62
N GLN A 97 -6.16 9.88 -5.27
CA GLN A 97 -7.23 9.33 -6.12
C GLN A 97 -8.46 8.97 -5.29
N GLY A 98 -9.65 9.18 -5.88
CA GLY A 98 -10.94 8.88 -5.28
C GLY A 98 -11.56 10.10 -4.58
N ASP A 99 -12.73 9.87 -3.98
CA ASP A 99 -13.55 10.95 -3.44
C ASP A 99 -12.99 11.56 -2.15
N ALA A 100 -12.20 10.77 -1.41
CA ALA A 100 -11.56 11.22 -0.18
C ALA A 100 -10.20 10.55 0.01
N GLN A 101 -9.31 11.22 0.75
CA GLN A 101 -8.03 10.70 1.22
C GLN A 101 -7.95 10.79 2.74
N PHE A 102 -7.23 9.83 3.33
CA PHE A 102 -6.81 9.93 4.72
C PHE A 102 -5.34 10.36 4.76
N THR A 103 -5.07 11.53 5.28
CA THR A 103 -3.72 12.12 5.38
C THR A 103 -3.24 12.30 6.82
N GLY A 104 -3.96 11.70 7.77
CA GLY A 104 -3.53 11.61 9.17
C GLY A 104 -2.44 10.55 9.40
N PRO A 105 -2.00 10.35 10.65
CA PRO A 105 -0.94 9.40 11.00
C PRO A 105 -1.26 7.97 10.57
N ILE A 106 -0.30 7.29 9.95
CA ILE A 106 -0.40 5.89 9.53
C ILE A 106 0.72 5.08 10.18
N VAL A 107 0.37 3.91 10.72
CA VAL A 107 1.33 2.90 11.14
C VAL A 107 1.21 1.69 10.20
N LEU A 108 2.30 1.37 9.49
CA LEU A 108 2.40 0.16 8.68
C LEU A 108 2.96 -0.99 9.51
N LEU A 109 2.21 -2.09 9.63
CA LEU A 109 2.70 -3.35 10.18
C LEU A 109 3.16 -4.27 9.07
N THR A 110 4.40 -4.71 9.12
CA THR A 110 5.03 -5.64 8.17
C THR A 110 5.80 -6.74 8.90
N CYS A 111 6.22 -7.78 8.20
CA CYS A 111 7.06 -8.85 8.73
C CYS A 111 7.92 -9.47 7.62
N ASP A 112 8.81 -10.39 7.99
CA ASP A 112 9.75 -11.07 7.08
C ASP A 112 9.06 -11.93 6.00
N SER A 113 7.75 -12.18 6.12
CA SER A 113 6.95 -12.94 5.15
C SER A 113 6.14 -12.06 4.20
N VAL A 114 6.54 -10.81 4.00
CA VAL A 114 5.96 -9.92 2.99
C VAL A 114 6.81 -10.01 1.73
N PHE A 115 6.17 -10.29 0.57
CA PHE A 115 6.88 -10.52 -0.69
C PHE A 115 6.29 -9.72 -1.86
N SER A 116 7.11 -9.55 -2.94
CA SER A 116 6.68 -9.09 -4.26
C SER A 116 5.89 -7.77 -4.20
N GLY A 117 4.63 -7.75 -4.62
CA GLY A 117 3.73 -6.59 -4.55
C GLY A 117 3.56 -6.03 -3.13
N GLY A 118 3.69 -6.87 -2.08
CA GLY A 118 3.70 -6.44 -0.69
C GLY A 118 4.93 -5.58 -0.34
N GLU A 119 6.09 -5.91 -0.89
CA GLU A 119 7.31 -5.09 -0.77
C GLU A 119 7.15 -3.77 -1.53
N ALA A 120 6.56 -3.81 -2.74
CA ALA A 120 6.22 -2.61 -3.50
C ALA A 120 5.27 -1.69 -2.73
N PHE A 121 4.28 -2.27 -2.04
CA PHE A 121 3.39 -1.55 -1.13
C PHE A 121 4.18 -0.86 0.00
N ALA A 122 5.06 -1.61 0.68
CA ALA A 122 5.87 -1.08 1.77
C ALA A 122 6.81 0.05 1.29
N LEU A 123 7.41 -0.08 0.10
CA LEU A 123 8.25 0.98 -0.49
C LEU A 123 7.44 2.24 -0.82
N ALA A 124 6.25 2.07 -1.38
CA ALA A 124 5.42 3.19 -1.80
C ALA A 124 4.82 3.95 -0.61
N ILE A 125 4.30 3.25 0.40
CA ILE A 125 3.71 3.91 1.58
C ILE A 125 4.75 4.68 2.40
N LYS A 126 6.01 4.24 2.40
CA LYS A 126 7.13 4.97 3.03
C LYS A 126 7.39 6.35 2.43
N GLN A 127 6.88 6.64 1.25
CA GLN A 127 7.01 7.97 0.64
C GLN A 127 6.00 8.98 1.22
N LEU A 128 5.05 8.51 2.03
CA LEU A 128 4.10 9.39 2.72
C LEU A 128 4.75 9.93 4.00
N PRO A 129 4.79 11.25 4.21
CA PRO A 129 5.49 11.86 5.35
C PRO A 129 4.83 11.56 6.70
N HIS A 130 3.58 11.11 6.69
CA HIS A 130 2.77 10.77 7.86
C HIS A 130 2.67 9.26 8.10
N ALA A 131 3.46 8.44 7.35
CA ALA A 131 3.48 7.00 7.51
C ALA A 131 4.74 6.51 8.23
N PHE A 132 4.55 5.67 9.25
CA PHE A 132 5.59 5.06 10.08
C PHE A 132 5.55 3.54 9.93
N GLY A 133 6.69 2.90 9.71
CA GLY A 133 6.79 1.45 9.54
C GLY A 133 7.21 0.75 10.83
N LEU A 134 6.51 -0.33 11.19
CA LEU A 134 6.91 -1.29 12.22
C LEU A 134 7.09 -2.66 11.57
N THR A 135 8.32 -3.21 11.65
CA THR A 135 8.62 -4.57 11.17
C THR A 135 8.70 -5.52 12.33
N LEU A 136 7.82 -6.53 12.34
CA LEU A 136 7.87 -7.63 13.30
C LEU A 136 8.75 -8.74 12.71
N ARG A 137 9.91 -8.97 13.31
CA ARG A 137 10.76 -10.12 12.97
C ARG A 137 10.30 -11.33 13.76
N ARG A 138 10.26 -12.50 13.13
CA ARG A 138 10.15 -13.76 13.86
C ARG A 138 11.44 -13.96 14.65
N ARG A 139 11.30 -14.27 15.92
CA ARG A 139 12.41 -14.76 16.75
C ARG A 139 12.64 -16.23 16.47
#